data_72fedabbeec0126dd3a0b6ce565959be
#
_entry.id   72fedabbeec0126dd3a0b6ce565959be
#
_cell.length_a   1.000
_cell.length_b   1.000
_cell.length_c   1.000
_cell.angle_alpha   90.00
_cell.angle_beta   90.00
_cell.angle_gamma   90.00
#
_symmetry.space_group_name_H-M   'P 1'
#
loop_
_entity.id
_entity.type
_entity.pdbx_description
1 polymer ?
#
loop_
_entity_poly.entity_id
_entity_poly.type
_entity_poly.pdbx_seq_one_letter_code
_entity_poly.pdbx_strand_id
1 'polypeptide(L)'
;MSIDFGLSEEQLALRELAHDFSKNEIRPVAAHHDETGEYPWGVLAKAHELGLLNTHIAPENGGLGLGAMDGMVIAEELAWGCSGIGTAMEANGLAEQPVILGGSESLKARYLSPMTESGRERPIMCAYAVTEPGAGSDVQGLKTTAVKKGDKWVINGTKMWITNAGVADWYFVVAVTDPAKLARGGMTAFIVEKGWAGVHVGKKEYNMGQRCSDTRGLTFEDVEVPEENIVGQIGDGWKLAMAAFDYTRPAVSCAAIGVARAALEHAAQYATERKTFGQPIANHQAIQFMLADMAMEIDAGRLLCWKAAWMKDAGLRNTKEAAMAKAFCADVVMKTTTNAVQVYGGYGYSEEYPVEKLMRDAKIFQIYEGTSQIQRMIIAREMLSRGK
;
A
#
# COMPACT_ATOMS: atom_id res chain seq x y z
N MET A 1 -14.26 -20.11 18.95
CA MET A 1 -14.42 -19.62 17.58
C MET A 1 -13.88 -20.69 16.64
N SER A 2 -14.68 -21.14 15.70
CA SER A 2 -14.20 -22.03 14.63
C SER A 2 -13.30 -21.20 13.69
N ILE A 3 -12.20 -21.77 13.23
CA ILE A 3 -11.41 -21.20 12.14
C ILE A 3 -12.12 -21.63 10.85
N ASP A 4 -12.61 -20.63 10.11
CA ASP A 4 -13.10 -20.81 8.75
C ASP A 4 -12.08 -20.20 7.79
N PHE A 5 -11.62 -20.99 6.84
CA PHE A 5 -10.72 -20.56 5.76
C PHE A 5 -11.49 -20.21 4.48
N GLY A 6 -12.82 -20.30 4.50
CA GLY A 6 -13.69 -19.93 3.40
C GLY A 6 -13.87 -18.40 3.34
N LEU A 7 -13.96 -17.87 2.13
CA LEU A 7 -14.46 -16.52 1.89
C LEU A 7 -15.99 -16.54 1.86
N SER A 8 -16.64 -15.47 2.31
CA SER A 8 -18.09 -15.31 2.15
C SER A 8 -18.48 -15.19 0.67
N GLU A 9 -19.76 -15.32 0.36
CA GLU A 9 -20.25 -15.14 -1.02
C GLU A 9 -19.93 -13.73 -1.54
N GLU A 10 -20.05 -12.70 -0.69
CA GLU A 10 -19.71 -11.33 -1.03
C GLU A 10 -18.20 -11.17 -1.31
N GLN A 11 -17.36 -11.79 -0.49
CA GLN A 11 -15.90 -11.75 -0.68
C GLN A 11 -15.46 -12.52 -1.93
N LEU A 12 -16.13 -13.61 -2.27
CA LEU A 12 -15.92 -14.34 -3.52
C LEU A 12 -16.31 -13.46 -4.72
N ALA A 13 -17.44 -12.77 -4.67
CA ALA A 13 -17.87 -11.83 -5.72
C ALA A 13 -16.91 -10.65 -5.87
N LEU A 14 -16.43 -10.07 -4.75
CA LEU A 14 -15.41 -9.01 -4.78
C LEU A 14 -14.10 -9.48 -5.40
N ARG A 15 -13.67 -10.70 -5.08
CA ARG A 15 -12.46 -11.30 -5.66
C ARG A 15 -12.62 -11.49 -7.17
N GLU A 16 -13.75 -12.02 -7.61
CA GLU A 16 -14.03 -12.22 -9.03
C GLU A 16 -14.05 -10.89 -9.78
N LEU A 17 -14.75 -9.87 -9.26
CA LEU A 17 -14.77 -8.52 -9.81
C LEU A 17 -13.37 -7.93 -9.94
N ALA A 18 -12.57 -7.98 -8.86
CA ALA A 18 -11.21 -7.45 -8.85
C ALA A 18 -10.28 -8.24 -9.78
N HIS A 19 -10.46 -9.58 -9.88
CA HIS A 19 -9.71 -10.44 -10.81
C HIS A 19 -10.02 -10.08 -12.27
N ASP A 20 -11.29 -10.01 -12.62
CA ASP A 20 -11.73 -9.70 -13.98
C ASP A 20 -11.29 -8.29 -14.41
N PHE A 21 -11.41 -7.32 -13.50
CA PHE A 21 -10.87 -5.98 -13.70
C PHE A 21 -9.36 -6.02 -13.94
N SER A 22 -8.62 -6.72 -13.11
CA SER A 22 -7.16 -6.82 -13.23
C SER A 22 -6.72 -7.51 -14.52
N LYS A 23 -7.43 -8.56 -14.93
CA LYS A 23 -7.18 -9.31 -16.15
C LYS A 23 -7.46 -8.48 -17.39
N ASN A 24 -8.56 -7.74 -17.41
CA ASN A 24 -9.06 -7.07 -18.61
C ASN A 24 -8.61 -5.61 -18.75
N GLU A 25 -8.37 -4.90 -17.62
CA GLU A 25 -8.05 -3.47 -17.61
C GLU A 25 -6.63 -3.17 -17.13
N ILE A 26 -6.06 -3.96 -16.22
CA ILE A 26 -4.72 -3.70 -15.67
C ILE A 26 -3.64 -4.42 -16.49
N ARG A 27 -3.72 -5.75 -16.64
CA ARG A 27 -2.67 -6.53 -17.32
C ARG A 27 -2.35 -6.06 -18.74
N PRO A 28 -3.33 -5.72 -19.59
CA PRO A 28 -3.03 -5.30 -20.96
C PRO A 28 -2.20 -4.03 -21.07
N VAL A 29 -2.23 -3.16 -20.05
CA VAL A 29 -1.53 -1.86 -20.06
C VAL A 29 -0.32 -1.82 -19.13
N ALA A 30 -0.08 -2.88 -18.35
CA ALA A 30 0.95 -2.92 -17.33
C ALA A 30 2.37 -2.68 -17.86
N ALA A 31 2.72 -3.26 -19.02
CA ALA A 31 4.04 -3.08 -19.66
C ALA A 31 4.22 -1.62 -20.11
N HIS A 32 3.22 -1.02 -20.76
CA HIS A 32 3.25 0.38 -21.19
C HIS A 32 3.52 1.33 -20.01
N HIS A 33 2.74 1.16 -18.92
CA HIS A 33 2.90 2.01 -17.74
C HIS A 33 4.21 1.79 -16.98
N ASP A 34 4.80 0.60 -17.06
CA ASP A 34 6.13 0.35 -16.50
C ASP A 34 7.23 1.02 -17.34
N GLU A 35 7.16 0.90 -18.67
CA GLU A 35 8.13 1.49 -19.60
C GLU A 35 8.12 3.02 -19.54
N THR A 36 6.94 3.62 -19.65
CA THR A 36 6.79 5.09 -19.71
C THR A 36 6.82 5.76 -18.33
N GLY A 37 6.43 5.02 -17.28
CA GLY A 37 6.20 5.59 -15.96
C GLY A 37 4.96 6.50 -15.90
N GLU A 38 4.12 6.48 -16.91
CA GLU A 38 2.89 7.29 -16.97
C GLU A 38 1.89 6.84 -15.91
N TYR A 39 1.24 7.81 -15.26
CA TYR A 39 0.25 7.52 -14.22
C TYR A 39 -1.04 6.96 -14.85
N PRO A 40 -1.62 5.87 -14.32
CA PRO A 40 -2.65 5.10 -15.01
C PRO A 40 -4.07 5.66 -14.80
N TRP A 41 -4.32 6.94 -15.08
CA TRP A 41 -5.59 7.61 -14.84
C TRP A 41 -6.81 6.88 -15.41
N GLY A 42 -6.70 6.35 -16.63
CA GLY A 42 -7.81 5.64 -17.27
C GLY A 42 -8.22 4.36 -16.53
N VAL A 43 -7.23 3.66 -15.94
CA VAL A 43 -7.49 2.47 -15.12
C VAL A 43 -8.13 2.87 -13.79
N LEU A 44 -7.60 3.93 -13.13
CA LEU A 44 -8.13 4.41 -11.85
C LEU A 44 -9.57 4.94 -11.98
N ALA A 45 -9.91 5.63 -13.09
CA ALA A 45 -11.26 6.09 -13.34
C ALA A 45 -12.26 4.91 -13.43
N LYS A 46 -11.91 3.87 -14.18
CA LYS A 46 -12.72 2.65 -14.28
C LYS A 46 -12.83 1.90 -12.94
N ALA A 47 -11.74 1.80 -12.20
CA ALA A 47 -11.74 1.20 -10.87
C ALA A 47 -12.66 1.95 -9.91
N HIS A 48 -12.67 3.27 -9.98
CA HIS A 48 -13.54 4.12 -9.17
C HIS A 48 -15.03 3.88 -9.50
N GLU A 49 -15.38 3.81 -10.78
CA GLU A 49 -16.75 3.51 -11.21
C GLU A 49 -17.25 2.13 -10.76
N LEU A 50 -16.33 1.17 -10.63
CA LEU A 50 -16.62 -0.19 -10.15
C LEU A 50 -16.58 -0.34 -8.63
N GLY A 51 -16.27 0.74 -7.87
CA GLY A 51 -16.14 0.69 -6.42
C GLY A 51 -14.90 -0.05 -5.92
N LEU A 52 -13.84 -0.18 -6.75
CA LEU A 52 -12.55 -0.78 -6.39
C LEU A 52 -11.51 0.25 -5.88
N LEU A 53 -11.91 1.52 -5.76
CA LEU A 53 -11.11 2.60 -5.21
C LEU A 53 -11.82 3.20 -4.00
N ASN A 54 -11.08 3.61 -2.95
CA ASN A 54 -11.62 4.24 -1.74
C ASN A 54 -12.65 3.34 -0.99
N THR A 55 -12.41 2.05 -0.99
CA THR A 55 -13.35 1.00 -0.56
C THR A 55 -13.72 1.04 0.93
N HIS A 56 -12.88 1.68 1.75
CA HIS A 56 -13.03 1.71 3.22
C HIS A 56 -13.79 2.93 3.74
N ILE A 57 -14.10 3.91 2.88
CA ILE A 57 -14.91 5.07 3.25
C ILE A 57 -16.30 4.58 3.63
N ALA A 58 -16.76 5.01 4.81
CA ALA A 58 -18.02 4.54 5.39
C ALA A 58 -19.26 5.02 4.60
N PRO A 59 -20.38 4.28 4.67
CA PRO A 59 -21.60 4.62 3.94
C PRO A 59 -22.16 6.01 4.25
N GLU A 60 -22.01 6.51 5.48
CA GLU A 60 -22.41 7.87 5.86
C GLU A 60 -21.63 8.95 5.11
N ASN A 61 -20.47 8.61 4.53
CA ASN A 61 -19.67 9.46 3.66
C ASN A 61 -19.76 9.03 2.18
N GLY A 62 -20.75 8.22 1.82
CA GLY A 62 -21.02 7.79 0.45
C GLY A 62 -20.18 6.59 -0.04
N GLY A 63 -19.37 5.99 0.82
CA GLY A 63 -18.51 4.85 0.48
C GLY A 63 -19.17 3.48 0.71
N LEU A 64 -18.39 2.42 0.51
CA LEU A 64 -18.84 1.04 0.69
C LEU A 64 -18.64 0.54 2.12
N GLY A 65 -17.71 1.13 2.88
CA GLY A 65 -17.39 0.73 4.25
C GLY A 65 -16.84 -0.70 4.35
N LEU A 66 -16.10 -1.15 3.33
CA LEU A 66 -15.56 -2.51 3.30
C LEU A 66 -14.56 -2.74 4.44
N GLY A 67 -14.58 -3.96 4.98
CA GLY A 67 -13.68 -4.40 6.03
C GLY A 67 -12.23 -4.61 5.56
N ALA A 68 -11.36 -4.93 6.51
CA ALA A 68 -9.96 -5.22 6.19
C ALA A 68 -9.82 -6.49 5.36
N MET A 69 -10.66 -7.52 5.61
CA MET A 69 -10.64 -8.77 4.85
C MET A 69 -11.03 -8.53 3.39
N ASP A 70 -12.04 -7.72 3.14
CA ASP A 70 -12.52 -7.38 1.80
C ASP A 70 -11.45 -6.60 1.01
N GLY A 71 -10.83 -5.60 1.65
CA GLY A 71 -9.72 -4.84 1.06
C GLY A 71 -8.54 -5.72 0.68
N MET A 72 -8.21 -6.74 1.46
CA MET A 72 -7.11 -7.67 1.12
C MET A 72 -7.41 -8.55 -0.08
N VAL A 73 -8.64 -9.03 -0.20
CA VAL A 73 -9.07 -9.81 -1.35
C VAL A 73 -8.93 -8.99 -2.64
N ILE A 74 -9.31 -7.73 -2.59
CA ILE A 74 -9.13 -6.78 -3.70
C ILE A 74 -7.64 -6.54 -3.98
N ALA A 75 -6.85 -6.21 -2.95
CA ALA A 75 -5.42 -5.88 -3.09
C ALA A 75 -4.59 -7.01 -3.72
N GLU A 76 -4.88 -8.28 -3.39
CA GLU A 76 -4.22 -9.43 -4.00
C GLU A 76 -4.45 -9.45 -5.52
N GLU A 77 -5.69 -9.27 -5.96
CA GLU A 77 -6.05 -9.33 -7.38
C GLU A 77 -5.50 -8.13 -8.16
N LEU A 78 -5.58 -6.92 -7.62
CA LEU A 78 -5.02 -5.72 -8.26
C LEU A 78 -3.50 -5.86 -8.47
N ALA A 79 -2.77 -6.33 -7.46
CA ALA A 79 -1.33 -6.52 -7.55
C ALA A 79 -0.93 -7.71 -8.44
N TRP A 80 -1.77 -8.75 -8.55
CA TRP A 80 -1.64 -9.81 -9.55
C TRP A 80 -1.73 -9.27 -10.97
N GLY A 81 -2.54 -8.25 -11.20
CA GLY A 81 -2.61 -7.51 -12.45
C GLY A 81 -1.33 -6.72 -12.73
N CYS A 82 -1.02 -5.78 -11.85
CA CYS A 82 0.21 -4.96 -11.83
C CYS A 82 0.37 -4.25 -10.49
N SER A 83 1.43 -4.55 -9.76
CA SER A 83 1.63 -3.93 -8.43
C SER A 83 1.85 -2.42 -8.49
N GLY A 84 2.40 -1.87 -9.57
CA GLY A 84 2.56 -0.42 -9.73
C GLY A 84 1.22 0.31 -9.82
N ILE A 85 0.27 -0.25 -10.60
CA ILE A 85 -1.10 0.27 -10.70
C ILE A 85 -1.86 0.03 -9.39
N GLY A 86 -1.75 -1.17 -8.80
CA GLY A 86 -2.34 -1.47 -7.50
C GLY A 86 -1.86 -0.52 -6.41
N THR A 87 -0.55 -0.24 -6.34
CA THR A 87 -0.01 0.73 -5.36
C THR A 87 -0.52 2.14 -5.59
N ALA A 88 -0.69 2.59 -6.85
CA ALA A 88 -1.29 3.89 -7.16
C ALA A 88 -2.73 4.01 -6.64
N MET A 89 -3.51 2.92 -6.68
CA MET A 89 -4.86 2.83 -6.14
C MET A 89 -4.87 2.76 -4.60
N GLU A 90 -4.12 1.84 -4.02
CA GLU A 90 -4.07 1.56 -2.58
C GLU A 90 -3.47 2.70 -1.73
N ALA A 91 -2.69 3.59 -2.35
CA ALA A 91 -2.12 4.74 -1.65
C ALA A 91 -3.17 5.70 -1.09
N ASN A 92 -4.36 5.79 -1.71
CA ASN A 92 -5.49 6.51 -1.13
C ASN A 92 -5.87 5.92 0.22
N GLY A 93 -6.08 4.60 0.29
CA GLY A 93 -6.43 3.90 1.52
C GLY A 93 -5.47 4.18 2.68
N LEU A 94 -4.17 4.29 2.41
CA LEU A 94 -3.19 4.65 3.45
C LEU A 94 -3.40 6.08 4.00
N ALA A 95 -3.75 7.05 3.15
CA ALA A 95 -3.98 8.43 3.56
C ALA A 95 -5.38 8.65 4.16
N GLU A 96 -6.39 7.91 3.72
CA GLU A 96 -7.76 7.92 4.23
C GLU A 96 -7.86 7.38 5.65
N GLN A 97 -7.14 6.28 5.95
CA GLN A 97 -7.27 5.57 7.22
C GLN A 97 -7.11 6.45 8.47
N PRO A 98 -6.10 7.34 8.59
CA PRO A 98 -6.02 8.22 9.76
C PRO A 98 -7.20 9.20 9.84
N VAL A 99 -7.77 9.61 8.69
CA VAL A 99 -8.95 10.50 8.63
C VAL A 99 -10.21 9.75 9.02
N ILE A 100 -10.37 8.50 8.57
CA ILE A 100 -11.46 7.60 8.98
C ILE A 100 -11.42 7.38 10.50
N LEU A 101 -10.22 7.15 11.05
CA LEU A 101 -10.02 6.82 12.47
C LEU A 101 -10.16 8.03 13.41
N GLY A 102 -9.72 9.22 12.99
CA GLY A 102 -9.59 10.36 13.88
C GLY A 102 -10.18 11.67 13.37
N GLY A 103 -10.61 11.74 12.12
CA GLY A 103 -11.22 12.95 11.57
C GLY A 103 -12.55 13.27 12.21
N SER A 104 -12.83 14.56 12.40
CA SER A 104 -14.18 15.05 12.75
C SER A 104 -15.16 14.74 11.62
N GLU A 105 -16.45 14.70 11.92
CA GLU A 105 -17.47 14.47 10.88
C GLU A 105 -17.43 15.53 9.77
N SER A 106 -17.09 16.78 10.14
CA SER A 106 -16.90 17.86 9.15
C SER A 106 -15.68 17.62 8.25
N LEU A 107 -14.56 17.09 8.79
CA LEU A 107 -13.40 16.71 8.00
C LEU A 107 -13.71 15.55 7.05
N LYS A 108 -14.38 14.52 7.55
CA LYS A 108 -14.78 13.36 6.73
C LYS A 108 -15.72 13.79 5.61
N ALA A 109 -16.73 14.58 5.91
CA ALA A 109 -17.66 15.13 4.91
C ALA A 109 -16.94 15.99 3.85
N ARG A 110 -15.92 16.76 4.25
CA ARG A 110 -15.16 17.64 3.33
C ARG A 110 -14.16 16.90 2.46
N TYR A 111 -13.48 15.88 2.99
CA TYR A 111 -12.34 15.24 2.29
C TYR A 111 -12.60 13.81 1.85
N LEU A 112 -13.44 13.03 2.55
CA LEU A 112 -13.74 11.66 2.18
C LEU A 112 -14.97 11.54 1.28
N SER A 113 -16.07 12.26 1.60
CA SER A 113 -17.29 12.15 0.80
C SER A 113 -17.09 12.50 -0.68
N PRO A 114 -16.34 13.56 -1.06
CA PRO A 114 -16.10 13.84 -2.48
C PRO A 114 -15.28 12.75 -3.21
N MET A 115 -14.53 11.89 -2.47
CA MET A 115 -13.74 10.80 -3.04
C MET A 115 -14.60 9.61 -3.49
N THR A 116 -15.86 9.55 -3.07
CA THR A 116 -16.81 8.49 -3.44
C THR A 116 -17.77 8.91 -4.55
N GLU A 117 -17.77 10.19 -4.94
CA GLU A 117 -18.67 10.72 -5.97
C GLU A 117 -18.29 10.19 -7.36
N SER A 118 -19.26 9.61 -8.06
CA SER A 118 -19.14 9.18 -9.46
C SER A 118 -19.26 10.35 -10.45
N GLY A 119 -18.91 10.10 -11.73
CA GLY A 119 -19.08 11.08 -12.81
C GLY A 119 -18.03 12.19 -12.84
N ARG A 120 -16.94 12.08 -12.12
CA ARG A 120 -15.78 12.98 -12.20
C ARG A 120 -14.90 12.59 -13.39
N GLU A 121 -14.25 13.56 -14.03
CA GLU A 121 -13.26 13.33 -15.09
C GLU A 121 -12.10 12.43 -14.60
N ARG A 122 -11.70 12.59 -13.33
CA ARG A 122 -10.75 11.73 -12.63
C ARG A 122 -11.14 11.55 -11.15
N PRO A 123 -10.82 10.44 -10.52
CA PRO A 123 -11.02 10.28 -9.09
C PRO A 123 -10.15 11.27 -8.29
N ILE A 124 -10.63 11.68 -7.13
CA ILE A 124 -9.85 12.42 -6.15
C ILE A 124 -8.81 11.49 -5.54
N MET A 125 -7.57 11.95 -5.52
CA MET A 125 -6.45 11.22 -4.95
C MET A 125 -5.95 11.90 -3.69
N CYS A 126 -5.39 11.11 -2.77
CA CYS A 126 -4.74 11.62 -1.58
C CYS A 126 -3.40 10.92 -1.33
N ALA A 127 -2.58 11.51 -0.46
CA ALA A 127 -1.27 10.94 -0.17
C ALA A 127 -0.90 11.05 1.32
N TYR A 128 -0.17 10.05 1.80
CA TYR A 128 0.28 9.93 3.19
C TYR A 128 1.69 10.51 3.33
N ALA A 129 1.80 11.73 3.86
CA ALA A 129 3.03 12.50 3.94
C ALA A 129 3.63 12.51 5.35
N VAL A 130 4.29 11.41 5.72
CA VAL A 130 4.93 11.25 7.03
C VAL A 130 6.45 11.18 6.90
N THR A 131 6.98 10.30 6.06
CA THR A 131 8.43 10.08 5.85
C THR A 131 9.16 11.35 5.43
N GLU A 132 10.38 11.55 5.95
CA GLU A 132 11.28 12.66 5.61
C GLU A 132 12.62 12.15 5.11
N PRO A 133 13.44 12.97 4.44
CA PRO A 133 14.77 12.55 3.95
C PRO A 133 15.65 11.92 5.03
N GLY A 134 15.56 12.38 6.27
CA GLY A 134 16.32 11.87 7.42
C GLY A 134 15.54 10.96 8.37
N ALA A 135 14.25 10.68 8.09
CA ALA A 135 13.36 9.96 9.00
C ALA A 135 12.45 8.98 8.23
N GLY A 136 13.01 7.84 7.82
CA GLY A 136 12.29 6.73 7.21
C GLY A 136 11.89 5.70 8.28
N SER A 137 12.80 4.79 8.63
CA SER A 137 12.57 3.81 9.71
C SER A 137 12.49 4.47 11.09
N ASP A 138 13.25 5.53 11.33
CA ASP A 138 13.16 6.36 12.54
C ASP A 138 12.16 7.50 12.34
N VAL A 139 10.88 7.15 12.23
CA VAL A 139 9.78 8.13 12.06
C VAL A 139 9.67 9.08 13.27
N GLN A 140 10.22 8.71 14.44
CA GLN A 140 10.23 9.60 15.61
C GLN A 140 11.13 10.82 15.42
N GLY A 141 12.10 10.74 14.51
CA GLY A 141 13.04 11.80 14.17
C GLY A 141 12.51 12.84 13.16
N LEU A 142 11.20 12.98 12.99
CA LEU A 142 10.59 13.99 12.13
C LEU A 142 11.03 15.41 12.51
N LYS A 143 11.28 16.23 11.48
CA LYS A 143 11.72 17.64 11.62
C LYS A 143 10.72 18.64 11.03
N THR A 144 9.74 18.21 10.24
CA THR A 144 8.65 19.09 9.80
C THR A 144 7.93 19.62 11.02
N THR A 145 7.80 20.93 11.14
CA THR A 145 7.18 21.61 12.28
C THR A 145 5.83 22.19 11.92
N ALA A 146 4.96 22.32 12.91
CA ALA A 146 3.76 23.12 12.83
C ALA A 146 3.69 24.04 14.05
N VAL A 147 3.64 25.35 13.81
CA VAL A 147 3.61 26.39 14.86
C VAL A 147 2.29 27.11 14.81
N LYS A 148 1.58 27.19 15.95
CA LYS A 148 0.31 27.92 16.04
C LYS A 148 0.52 29.42 15.93
N LYS A 149 -0.18 30.08 14.99
CA LYS A 149 -0.21 31.54 14.80
C LYS A 149 -1.67 32.00 14.74
N GLY A 150 -2.18 32.52 15.82
CA GLY A 150 -3.59 32.89 15.94
C GLY A 150 -4.52 31.68 15.85
N ASP A 151 -5.42 31.68 14.87
CA ASP A 151 -6.39 30.63 14.55
C ASP A 151 -5.89 29.59 13.53
N LYS A 152 -4.61 29.72 13.12
CA LYS A 152 -3.99 28.85 12.12
C LYS A 152 -2.72 28.20 12.63
N TRP A 153 -2.31 27.15 11.93
CA TRP A 153 -0.99 26.50 12.07
C TRP A 153 -0.14 26.80 10.86
N VAL A 154 1.13 27.08 11.06
CA VAL A 154 2.09 27.30 9.98
C VAL A 154 3.02 26.12 9.91
N ILE A 155 2.98 25.38 8.78
CA ILE A 155 3.78 24.18 8.56
C ILE A 155 5.01 24.53 7.73
N ASN A 156 6.18 24.06 8.22
CA ASN A 156 7.47 24.15 7.53
C ASN A 156 8.20 22.82 7.57
N GLY A 157 8.76 22.36 6.44
CA GLY A 157 9.53 21.15 6.37
C GLY A 157 9.48 20.45 5.03
N THR A 158 10.08 19.26 4.98
CA THR A 158 10.17 18.46 3.74
C THR A 158 9.81 17.01 4.00
N LYS A 159 8.94 16.45 3.14
CA LYS A 159 8.59 15.05 3.11
C LYS A 159 9.23 14.37 1.90
N MET A 160 9.48 13.07 1.99
CA MET A 160 10.15 12.32 0.93
C MET A 160 9.53 10.93 0.74
N TRP A 161 9.63 10.41 -0.46
CA TRP A 161 9.07 9.11 -0.86
C TRP A 161 7.55 9.02 -0.74
N ILE A 162 6.85 10.12 -1.04
CA ILE A 162 5.41 10.20 -0.89
C ILE A 162 4.73 9.68 -2.16
N THR A 163 4.05 8.54 -2.03
CA THR A 163 3.26 7.95 -3.09
C THR A 163 2.07 8.85 -3.41
N ASN A 164 1.76 9.01 -4.68
CA ASN A 164 0.71 9.89 -5.21
C ASN A 164 0.95 11.39 -4.96
N ALA A 165 2.11 11.83 -4.50
CA ALA A 165 2.32 13.24 -4.15
C ALA A 165 2.08 14.21 -5.32
N GLY A 166 2.39 13.81 -6.55
CA GLY A 166 2.19 14.65 -7.74
C GLY A 166 0.75 14.68 -8.24
N VAL A 167 -0.05 13.70 -7.89
CA VAL A 167 -1.43 13.51 -8.39
C VAL A 167 -2.50 13.73 -7.33
N ALA A 168 -2.12 13.71 -6.04
CA ALA A 168 -3.03 13.93 -4.92
C ALA A 168 -3.66 15.32 -4.95
N ASP A 169 -4.88 15.42 -4.46
CA ASP A 169 -5.59 16.67 -4.24
C ASP A 169 -5.34 17.18 -2.82
N TRP A 170 -5.11 16.27 -1.87
CA TRP A 170 -4.76 16.59 -0.49
C TRP A 170 -3.78 15.56 0.11
N TYR A 171 -3.12 15.97 1.18
CA TYR A 171 -2.10 15.21 1.91
C TYR A 171 -2.49 15.06 3.37
N PHE A 172 -2.36 13.84 3.91
CA PHE A 172 -2.28 13.62 5.36
C PHE A 172 -0.85 13.89 5.80
N VAL A 173 -0.63 14.94 6.57
CA VAL A 173 0.70 15.42 6.98
C VAL A 173 0.87 15.30 8.49
N VAL A 174 1.96 14.67 8.95
CA VAL A 174 2.35 14.68 10.37
C VAL A 174 3.48 15.68 10.58
N ALA A 175 3.30 16.60 11.52
CA ALA A 175 4.28 17.60 11.89
C ALA A 175 4.50 17.68 13.41
N VAL A 176 5.68 18.11 13.83
CA VAL A 176 6.05 18.32 15.24
C VAL A 176 5.45 19.63 15.72
N THR A 177 4.57 19.56 16.70
CA THR A 177 3.93 20.69 17.38
C THR A 177 4.50 20.97 18.77
N ASP A 178 5.10 19.95 19.42
CA ASP A 178 5.81 20.04 20.70
C ASP A 178 7.11 19.20 20.64
N PRO A 179 8.26 19.83 20.37
CA PRO A 179 9.52 19.10 20.22
C PRO A 179 10.01 18.45 21.53
N ALA A 180 9.50 18.86 22.68
CA ALA A 180 9.86 18.22 23.96
C ALA A 180 9.20 16.86 24.14
N LYS A 181 8.05 16.62 23.51
CA LYS A 181 7.28 15.38 23.63
C LYS A 181 7.48 14.42 22.46
N LEU A 182 7.72 14.92 21.24
CA LEU A 182 7.84 14.11 20.00
C LEU A 182 6.71 13.07 19.86
N ALA A 183 7.05 11.79 19.67
CA ALA A 183 6.06 10.70 19.53
C ALA A 183 5.17 10.49 20.78
N ARG A 184 5.47 11.12 21.90
CA ARG A 184 4.69 11.03 23.15
C ARG A 184 3.62 12.14 23.27
N GLY A 185 3.01 12.54 22.15
CA GLY A 185 1.99 13.58 22.10
C GLY A 185 2.52 14.94 21.61
N GLY A 186 3.69 14.97 20.98
CA GLY A 186 4.27 16.18 20.39
C GLY A 186 4.13 16.27 18.88
N MET A 187 3.42 15.33 18.25
CA MET A 187 3.16 15.32 16.81
C MET A 187 1.68 15.45 16.55
N THR A 188 1.29 16.35 15.64
CA THR A 188 -0.08 16.57 15.23
C THR A 188 -0.24 16.24 13.75
N ALA A 189 -1.39 15.72 13.38
CA ALA A 189 -1.72 15.41 11.99
C ALA A 189 -2.64 16.47 11.41
N PHE A 190 -2.42 16.79 10.14
CA PHE A 190 -3.16 17.82 9.40
C PHE A 190 -3.56 17.30 8.02
N ILE A 191 -4.68 17.78 7.49
CA ILE A 191 -4.96 17.72 6.05
C ILE A 191 -4.47 19.01 5.43
N VAL A 192 -3.62 18.89 4.40
CA VAL A 192 -3.06 19.98 3.62
C VAL A 192 -3.46 19.79 2.17
N GLU A 193 -4.08 20.79 1.55
CA GLU A 193 -4.47 20.73 0.13
C GLU A 193 -3.29 21.10 -0.77
N LYS A 194 -3.16 20.39 -1.88
CA LYS A 194 -2.06 20.58 -2.85
C LYS A 194 -1.97 22.01 -3.39
N GLY A 195 -3.13 22.67 -3.57
CA GLY A 195 -3.20 24.02 -4.16
C GLY A 195 -2.87 25.16 -3.21
N TRP A 196 -2.57 24.88 -1.93
CA TRP A 196 -2.28 25.97 -0.99
C TRP A 196 -0.90 26.59 -1.20
N ALA A 197 -0.82 27.89 -0.93
CA ALA A 197 0.44 28.63 -1.01
C ALA A 197 1.50 27.99 -0.10
N GLY A 198 2.73 27.90 -0.59
CA GLY A 198 3.84 27.26 0.11
C GLY A 198 3.91 25.74 0.01
N VAL A 199 2.97 25.09 -0.67
CA VAL A 199 3.05 23.65 -0.96
C VAL A 199 3.79 23.44 -2.29
N HIS A 200 4.94 22.80 -2.22
CA HIS A 200 5.78 22.51 -3.39
C HIS A 200 5.94 21.01 -3.60
N VAL A 201 5.51 20.54 -4.77
CA VAL A 201 5.66 19.16 -5.20
C VAL A 201 6.96 18.99 -5.96
N GLY A 202 7.80 18.07 -5.51
CA GLY A 202 9.08 17.76 -6.14
C GLY A 202 8.94 17.01 -7.48
N LYS A 203 10.07 16.73 -8.11
CA LYS A 203 10.11 15.87 -9.31
C LYS A 203 9.66 14.45 -8.98
N LYS A 204 9.17 13.73 -9.98
CA LYS A 204 8.93 12.30 -9.88
C LYS A 204 10.24 11.54 -9.76
N GLU A 205 10.31 10.60 -8.83
CA GLU A 205 11.48 9.71 -8.65
C GLU A 205 11.48 8.60 -9.70
N TYR A 206 12.67 8.24 -10.19
CA TYR A 206 12.86 7.09 -11.07
C TYR A 206 13.05 5.82 -10.25
N ASN A 207 11.97 5.09 -10.05
CA ASN A 207 11.97 3.88 -9.22
C ASN A 207 12.50 2.66 -10.00
N MET A 208 13.05 1.68 -9.27
CA MET A 208 13.47 0.39 -9.81
C MET A 208 12.28 -0.37 -10.44
N GLY A 209 11.16 -0.43 -9.72
CA GLY A 209 9.90 -1.04 -10.11
C GLY A 209 8.72 -0.17 -9.68
N GLN A 210 7.50 -0.64 -9.92
CA GLN A 210 6.27 0.12 -9.71
C GLN A 210 6.34 1.52 -10.34
N ARG A 211 6.90 1.62 -11.53
CA ARG A 211 7.32 2.88 -12.14
C ARG A 211 6.17 3.84 -12.47
N CYS A 212 4.95 3.32 -12.66
CA CYS A 212 3.77 4.15 -12.87
C CYS A 212 3.19 4.74 -11.57
N SER A 213 3.58 4.22 -10.41
CA SER A 213 3.22 4.82 -9.13
C SER A 213 3.99 6.12 -8.92
N ASP A 214 3.27 7.23 -8.72
CA ASP A 214 3.88 8.56 -8.58
C ASP A 214 4.50 8.70 -7.20
N THR A 215 5.83 8.78 -7.14
CA THR A 215 6.58 8.95 -5.89
C THR A 215 7.38 10.24 -5.94
N ARG A 216 7.19 11.15 -4.96
CA ARG A 216 7.87 12.46 -4.94
C ARG A 216 8.22 12.90 -3.53
N GLY A 217 9.09 13.92 -3.45
CA GLY A 217 9.23 14.77 -2.28
C GLY A 217 8.16 15.87 -2.24
N LEU A 218 7.85 16.36 -1.04
CA LEU A 218 7.01 17.55 -0.79
C LEU A 218 7.77 18.51 0.08
N THR A 219 7.69 19.80 -0.21
CA THR A 219 8.24 20.86 0.65
C THR A 219 7.12 21.81 1.04
N PHE A 220 7.08 22.16 2.32
CA PHE A 220 6.14 23.10 2.92
C PHE A 220 6.93 24.32 3.37
N GLU A 221 6.57 25.50 2.83
CA GLU A 221 7.20 26.80 3.14
C GLU A 221 6.11 27.75 3.63
N ASP A 222 6.06 27.97 4.94
CA ASP A 222 5.06 28.81 5.62
C ASP A 222 3.61 28.48 5.24
N VAL A 223 3.28 27.21 5.10
CA VAL A 223 1.92 26.76 4.72
C VAL A 223 0.96 27.00 5.88
N GLU A 224 0.01 27.91 5.67
CA GLU A 224 -1.06 28.21 6.63
C GLU A 224 -2.16 27.15 6.57
N VAL A 225 -2.37 26.45 7.68
CA VAL A 225 -3.37 25.39 7.83
C VAL A 225 -4.40 25.80 8.86
N PRO A 226 -5.72 25.85 8.53
CA PRO A 226 -6.78 26.13 9.49
C PRO A 226 -6.82 25.08 10.62
N GLU A 227 -7.22 25.48 11.81
CA GLU A 227 -7.31 24.58 12.96
C GLU A 227 -8.31 23.44 12.72
N GLU A 228 -9.34 23.67 11.93
CA GLU A 228 -10.35 22.68 11.51
C GLU A 228 -9.79 21.54 10.66
N ASN A 229 -8.58 21.70 10.09
CA ASN A 229 -7.87 20.68 9.31
C ASN A 229 -6.98 19.75 10.16
N ILE A 230 -7.04 19.86 11.48
CA ILE A 230 -6.38 18.91 12.38
C ILE A 230 -7.14 17.58 12.34
N VAL A 231 -6.41 16.49 12.12
CA VAL A 231 -6.95 15.13 12.20
C VAL A 231 -6.76 14.61 13.62
N GLY A 232 -7.85 14.33 14.33
CA GLY A 232 -7.84 13.96 15.75
C GLY A 232 -7.66 15.17 16.65
N GLN A 233 -6.89 15.00 17.71
CA GLN A 233 -6.54 16.06 18.65
C GLN A 233 -5.08 16.51 18.45
N ILE A 234 -4.75 17.70 18.96
CA ILE A 234 -3.35 18.12 19.04
C ILE A 234 -2.56 17.07 19.79
N GLY A 235 -1.49 16.55 19.18
CA GLY A 235 -0.65 15.49 19.74
C GLY A 235 -1.00 14.08 19.32
N ASP A 236 -2.13 13.82 18.62
CA ASP A 236 -2.53 12.48 18.18
C ASP A 236 -1.84 12.03 16.89
N GLY A 237 -1.07 12.88 16.22
CA GLY A 237 -0.52 12.60 14.88
C GLY A 237 0.28 11.31 14.80
N TRP A 238 1.13 11.02 15.79
CA TRP A 238 1.87 9.76 15.87
C TRP A 238 0.95 8.55 16.02
N LYS A 239 -0.02 8.64 16.93
CA LYS A 239 -0.95 7.55 17.22
C LYS A 239 -1.79 7.20 15.98
N LEU A 240 -2.33 8.20 15.30
CA LEU A 240 -3.13 8.03 14.10
C LEU A 240 -2.30 7.46 12.93
N ALA A 241 -1.10 7.99 12.72
CA ALA A 241 -0.19 7.49 11.70
C ALA A 241 0.17 6.01 11.91
N MET A 242 0.44 5.59 13.16
CA MET A 242 0.76 4.19 13.44
C MET A 242 -0.47 3.27 13.38
N ALA A 243 -1.65 3.75 13.79
CA ALA A 243 -2.89 2.99 13.72
C ALA A 243 -3.33 2.69 12.28
N ALA A 244 -3.03 3.58 11.34
CA ALA A 244 -3.26 3.34 9.92
C ALA A 244 -2.50 2.10 9.43
N PHE A 245 -1.25 1.90 9.84
CA PHE A 245 -0.45 0.75 9.45
C PHE A 245 -0.98 -0.60 9.94
N ASP A 246 -1.70 -0.64 11.05
CA ASP A 246 -2.33 -1.89 11.55
C ASP A 246 -3.48 -2.33 10.63
N TYR A 247 -3.99 -1.40 9.80
CA TYR A 247 -4.98 -1.65 8.77
C TYR A 247 -4.35 -1.94 7.41
N THR A 248 -3.41 -1.10 6.96
CA THR A 248 -2.87 -1.14 5.59
C THR A 248 -1.78 -2.20 5.39
N ARG A 249 -1.01 -2.56 6.42
CA ARG A 249 0.02 -3.61 6.31
C ARG A 249 -0.50 -4.98 5.88
N PRO A 250 -1.64 -5.49 6.38
CA PRO A 250 -2.24 -6.72 5.84
C PRO A 250 -2.55 -6.61 4.34
N ALA A 251 -3.13 -5.50 3.88
CA ALA A 251 -3.46 -5.28 2.47
C ALA A 251 -2.20 -5.25 1.59
N VAL A 252 -1.20 -4.45 1.95
CA VAL A 252 0.09 -4.41 1.24
C VAL A 252 0.81 -5.76 1.25
N SER A 253 0.64 -6.55 2.31
CA SER A 253 1.21 -7.90 2.38
C SER A 253 0.50 -8.85 1.42
N CYS A 254 -0.82 -8.73 1.31
CA CYS A 254 -1.62 -9.52 0.37
C CYS A 254 -1.35 -9.11 -1.08
N ALA A 255 -1.11 -7.82 -1.35
CA ALA A 255 -0.62 -7.34 -2.64
C ALA A 255 0.71 -7.99 -3.03
N ALA A 256 1.65 -8.16 -2.07
CA ALA A 256 2.89 -8.92 -2.32
C ALA A 256 2.60 -10.38 -2.72
N ILE A 257 1.60 -11.02 -2.10
CA ILE A 257 1.16 -12.37 -2.47
C ILE A 257 0.55 -12.38 -3.89
N GLY A 258 -0.19 -11.35 -4.29
CA GLY A 258 -0.69 -11.20 -5.67
C GLY A 258 0.44 -11.20 -6.70
N VAL A 259 1.50 -10.43 -6.47
CA VAL A 259 2.70 -10.43 -7.32
C VAL A 259 3.40 -11.79 -7.34
N ALA A 260 3.54 -12.43 -6.18
CA ALA A 260 4.15 -13.75 -6.06
C ALA A 260 3.33 -14.82 -6.83
N ARG A 261 2.00 -14.76 -6.73
CA ARG A 261 1.08 -15.64 -7.49
C ARG A 261 1.24 -15.42 -9.00
N ALA A 262 1.28 -14.19 -9.48
CA ALA A 262 1.52 -13.90 -10.89
C ALA A 262 2.86 -14.48 -11.37
N ALA A 263 3.91 -14.34 -10.57
CA ALA A 263 5.24 -14.88 -10.89
C ALA A 263 5.24 -16.42 -10.95
N LEU A 264 4.57 -17.09 -10.01
CA LEU A 264 4.42 -18.55 -10.00
C LEU A 264 3.62 -19.03 -11.23
N GLU A 265 2.51 -18.39 -11.57
CA GLU A 265 1.69 -18.74 -12.73
C GLU A 265 2.49 -18.65 -14.03
N HIS A 266 3.22 -17.55 -14.25
CA HIS A 266 4.10 -17.39 -15.41
C HIS A 266 5.20 -18.46 -15.44
N ALA A 267 5.87 -18.71 -14.31
CA ALA A 267 6.93 -19.70 -14.23
C ALA A 267 6.42 -21.13 -14.49
N ALA A 268 5.26 -21.48 -13.93
CA ALA A 268 4.64 -22.79 -14.11
C ALA A 268 4.21 -23.01 -15.56
N GLN A 269 3.57 -22.03 -16.20
CA GLN A 269 3.21 -22.12 -17.61
C GLN A 269 4.45 -22.30 -18.49
N TYR A 270 5.44 -21.40 -18.33
CA TYR A 270 6.69 -21.51 -19.11
C TYR A 270 7.40 -22.84 -18.92
N ALA A 271 7.40 -23.40 -17.72
CA ALA A 271 8.02 -24.68 -17.43
C ALA A 271 7.39 -25.85 -18.19
N THR A 272 6.09 -25.79 -18.51
CA THR A 272 5.40 -26.81 -19.32
C THR A 272 5.70 -26.70 -20.80
N GLU A 273 6.04 -25.52 -21.30
CA GLU A 273 6.26 -25.22 -22.72
C GLU A 273 7.74 -25.36 -23.11
N ARG A 274 8.65 -24.82 -22.28
CA ARG A 274 10.09 -24.80 -22.53
C ARG A 274 10.69 -26.18 -22.41
N LYS A 275 11.46 -26.60 -23.42
CA LYS A 275 12.13 -27.90 -23.44
C LYS A 275 13.65 -27.75 -23.34
N THR A 276 14.26 -28.62 -22.52
CA THR A 276 15.71 -28.83 -22.44
C THR A 276 15.97 -30.32 -22.25
N PHE A 277 17.09 -30.82 -22.74
CA PHE A 277 17.44 -32.24 -22.66
C PHE A 277 16.31 -33.17 -23.16
N GLY A 278 15.58 -32.74 -24.21
CA GLY A 278 14.56 -33.56 -24.88
C GLY A 278 13.17 -33.57 -24.18
N GLN A 279 12.95 -32.84 -23.08
CA GLN A 279 11.68 -32.83 -22.34
C GLN A 279 11.35 -31.43 -21.84
N PRO A 280 10.05 -31.18 -21.45
CA PRO A 280 9.67 -29.93 -20.74
C PRO A 280 10.50 -29.76 -19.46
N ILE A 281 10.88 -28.50 -19.16
CA ILE A 281 11.67 -28.24 -17.94
C ILE A 281 10.86 -28.54 -16.65
N ALA A 282 9.54 -28.56 -16.72
CA ALA A 282 8.67 -29.03 -15.63
C ALA A 282 8.95 -30.49 -15.19
N ASN A 283 9.61 -31.30 -16.01
CA ASN A 283 9.97 -32.68 -15.68
C ASN A 283 11.33 -32.79 -14.94
N HIS A 284 12.06 -31.67 -14.79
CA HIS A 284 13.28 -31.65 -13.99
C HIS A 284 12.96 -31.42 -12.52
N GLN A 285 13.42 -32.31 -11.64
CA GLN A 285 13.11 -32.31 -10.20
C GLN A 285 13.42 -30.97 -9.53
N ALA A 286 14.52 -30.31 -9.91
CA ALA A 286 14.90 -29.00 -9.36
C ALA A 286 13.86 -27.91 -9.67
N ILE A 287 13.28 -27.92 -10.86
CA ILE A 287 12.17 -26.99 -11.25
C ILE A 287 10.90 -27.32 -10.47
N GLN A 288 10.57 -28.61 -10.35
CA GLN A 288 9.38 -29.04 -9.57
C GLN A 288 9.46 -28.59 -8.12
N PHE A 289 10.60 -28.75 -7.47
CA PHE A 289 10.81 -28.32 -6.09
C PHE A 289 10.72 -26.80 -5.96
N MET A 290 11.31 -26.07 -6.90
CA MET A 290 11.23 -24.60 -6.91
C MET A 290 9.79 -24.11 -7.01
N LEU A 291 8.98 -24.65 -7.92
CA LEU A 291 7.56 -24.30 -8.09
C LEU A 291 6.73 -24.70 -6.87
N ALA A 292 6.99 -25.88 -6.28
CA ALA A 292 6.31 -26.35 -5.08
C ALA A 292 6.60 -25.45 -3.86
N ASP A 293 7.85 -25.05 -3.65
CA ASP A 293 8.25 -24.13 -2.58
C ASP A 293 7.55 -22.76 -2.74
N MET A 294 7.53 -22.24 -3.97
CA MET A 294 6.82 -20.99 -4.28
C MET A 294 5.33 -21.09 -3.92
N ALA A 295 4.66 -22.20 -4.30
CA ALA A 295 3.24 -22.40 -4.00
C ALA A 295 2.97 -22.47 -2.48
N MET A 296 3.77 -23.25 -1.74
CA MET A 296 3.63 -23.38 -0.28
C MET A 296 3.82 -22.06 0.45
N GLU A 297 4.82 -21.28 0.05
CA GLU A 297 5.14 -19.99 0.68
C GLU A 297 4.06 -18.92 0.39
N ILE A 298 3.52 -18.90 -0.83
CA ILE A 298 2.39 -18.03 -1.22
C ILE A 298 1.17 -18.32 -0.34
N ASP A 299 0.82 -19.59 -0.17
CA ASP A 299 -0.34 -19.98 0.60
C ASP A 299 -0.18 -19.66 2.10
N ALA A 300 1.00 -19.95 2.65
CA ALA A 300 1.34 -19.58 4.02
C ALA A 300 1.27 -18.06 4.24
N GLY A 301 1.77 -17.26 3.28
CA GLY A 301 1.71 -15.80 3.33
C GLY A 301 0.28 -15.27 3.29
N ARG A 302 -0.57 -15.81 2.40
CA ARG A 302 -1.99 -15.46 2.32
C ARG A 302 -2.71 -15.69 3.64
N LEU A 303 -2.49 -16.84 4.28
CA LEU A 303 -3.10 -17.16 5.57
C LEU A 303 -2.66 -16.23 6.70
N LEU A 304 -1.40 -15.75 6.69
CA LEU A 304 -0.94 -14.73 7.64
C LEU A 304 -1.66 -13.38 7.42
N CYS A 305 -1.86 -12.98 6.15
CA CYS A 305 -2.62 -11.78 5.82
C CYS A 305 -4.07 -11.88 6.30
N TRP A 306 -4.75 -12.97 5.96
CA TRP A 306 -6.14 -13.21 6.33
C TRP A 306 -6.34 -13.21 7.85
N LYS A 307 -5.43 -13.84 8.59
CA LYS A 307 -5.46 -13.80 10.05
C LYS A 307 -5.38 -12.37 10.58
N ALA A 308 -4.46 -11.57 10.05
CA ALA A 308 -4.26 -10.20 10.52
C ALA A 308 -5.48 -9.30 10.23
N ALA A 309 -6.13 -9.47 9.07
CA ALA A 309 -7.34 -8.73 8.71
C ALA A 309 -8.56 -9.20 9.49
N TRP A 310 -8.77 -10.50 9.60
CA TRP A 310 -9.85 -11.03 10.42
C TRP A 310 -9.79 -10.50 11.85
N MET A 311 -8.59 -10.43 12.45
CA MET A 311 -8.42 -9.83 13.78
C MET A 311 -8.83 -8.35 13.79
N LYS A 312 -8.49 -7.61 12.74
CA LYS A 312 -8.86 -6.19 12.62
C LYS A 312 -10.38 -6.02 12.54
N ASP A 313 -11.06 -6.80 11.69
CA ASP A 313 -12.52 -6.75 11.51
C ASP A 313 -13.26 -7.22 12.76
N ALA A 314 -12.66 -8.13 13.53
CA ALA A 314 -13.18 -8.55 14.83
C ALA A 314 -12.90 -7.55 15.98
N GLY A 315 -12.34 -6.37 15.69
CA GLY A 315 -11.98 -5.36 16.72
C GLY A 315 -10.82 -5.76 17.62
N LEU A 316 -10.06 -6.78 17.24
CA LEU A 316 -8.91 -7.27 18.00
C LEU A 316 -7.63 -6.51 17.61
N ARG A 317 -6.70 -6.37 18.56
CA ARG A 317 -5.38 -5.81 18.28
C ARG A 317 -4.58 -6.79 17.41
N ASN A 318 -4.17 -6.34 16.23
CA ASN A 318 -3.49 -7.14 15.21
C ASN A 318 -2.05 -6.67 14.90
N THR A 319 -1.48 -5.71 15.64
CA THR A 319 -0.17 -5.09 15.35
C THR A 319 0.94 -6.12 15.10
N LYS A 320 0.99 -7.18 15.93
CA LYS A 320 1.98 -8.26 15.77
C LYS A 320 1.72 -9.09 14.51
N GLU A 321 0.48 -9.48 14.28
CA GLU A 321 0.06 -10.31 13.16
C GLU A 321 0.23 -9.55 11.84
N ALA A 322 -0.11 -8.27 11.78
CA ALA A 322 0.15 -7.40 10.63
C ALA A 322 1.66 -7.28 10.31
N ALA A 323 2.50 -7.14 11.35
CA ALA A 323 3.95 -7.12 11.18
C ALA A 323 4.50 -8.48 10.71
N MET A 324 3.94 -9.62 11.21
CA MET A 324 4.31 -10.96 10.74
C MET A 324 3.95 -11.17 9.27
N ALA A 325 2.73 -10.82 8.86
CA ALA A 325 2.30 -10.91 7.47
C ALA A 325 3.23 -10.09 6.56
N LYS A 326 3.50 -8.83 6.93
CA LYS A 326 4.32 -7.93 6.13
C LYS A 326 5.78 -8.41 6.00
N ALA A 327 6.40 -8.87 7.07
CA ALA A 327 7.77 -9.37 7.01
C ALA A 327 7.88 -10.64 6.15
N PHE A 328 6.94 -11.58 6.33
CA PHE A 328 6.95 -12.86 5.63
C PHE A 328 6.64 -12.67 4.14
N CYS A 329 5.53 -12.00 3.79
CA CYS A 329 5.11 -11.82 2.41
C CYS A 329 6.09 -11.01 1.58
N ALA A 330 6.73 -9.97 2.18
CA ALA A 330 7.76 -9.19 1.51
C ALA A 330 9.01 -10.01 1.16
N ASP A 331 9.39 -10.97 2.01
CA ASP A 331 10.51 -11.85 1.72
C ASP A 331 10.11 -12.96 0.72
N VAL A 332 8.89 -13.49 0.84
CA VAL A 332 8.33 -14.49 -0.11
C VAL A 332 8.23 -13.93 -1.52
N VAL A 333 7.66 -12.73 -1.70
CA VAL A 333 7.51 -12.16 -3.06
C VAL A 333 8.85 -11.93 -3.72
N MET A 334 9.86 -11.48 -2.99
CA MET A 334 11.21 -11.27 -3.54
C MET A 334 11.86 -12.60 -3.94
N LYS A 335 11.72 -13.65 -3.11
CA LYS A 335 12.22 -15.00 -3.41
C LYS A 335 11.49 -15.59 -4.62
N THR A 336 10.16 -15.53 -4.62
CA THR A 336 9.32 -16.11 -5.68
C THR A 336 9.58 -15.46 -7.04
N THR A 337 9.64 -14.13 -7.11
CA THR A 337 9.91 -13.42 -8.37
C THR A 337 11.33 -13.68 -8.87
N THR A 338 12.32 -13.79 -7.98
CA THR A 338 13.69 -14.18 -8.33
C THR A 338 13.72 -15.60 -8.91
N ASN A 339 12.99 -16.54 -8.29
CA ASN A 339 12.86 -17.91 -8.78
C ASN A 339 12.15 -17.97 -10.14
N ALA A 340 11.13 -17.13 -10.37
CA ALA A 340 10.46 -17.05 -11.66
C ALA A 340 11.42 -16.63 -12.78
N VAL A 341 12.25 -15.61 -12.56
CA VAL A 341 13.32 -15.21 -13.49
C VAL A 341 14.27 -16.38 -13.73
N GLN A 342 14.65 -17.14 -12.69
CA GLN A 342 15.54 -18.28 -12.81
C GLN A 342 14.91 -19.42 -13.63
N VAL A 343 13.61 -19.70 -13.48
CA VAL A 343 12.88 -20.69 -14.29
C VAL A 343 12.88 -20.33 -15.78
N TYR A 344 12.74 -19.05 -16.10
CA TYR A 344 12.82 -18.53 -17.47
C TYR A 344 14.26 -18.57 -18.03
N GLY A 345 15.27 -18.60 -17.17
CA GLY A 345 16.66 -18.54 -17.57
C GLY A 345 17.01 -17.22 -18.27
N GLY A 346 17.75 -17.25 -19.37
CA GLY A 346 18.12 -16.04 -20.12
C GLY A 346 16.94 -15.20 -20.59
N TYR A 347 15.82 -15.83 -20.93
CA TYR A 347 14.60 -15.13 -21.31
C TYR A 347 13.99 -14.35 -20.14
N GLY A 348 14.12 -14.82 -18.90
CA GLY A 348 13.63 -14.12 -17.72
C GLY A 348 14.38 -12.81 -17.40
N TYR A 349 15.54 -12.59 -18.05
CA TYR A 349 16.35 -11.37 -17.90
C TYR A 349 16.02 -10.31 -18.95
N SER A 350 15.12 -10.62 -19.90
CA SER A 350 14.70 -9.71 -20.97
C SER A 350 13.37 -9.03 -20.61
N GLU A 351 13.27 -7.74 -20.91
CA GLU A 351 12.05 -6.93 -20.74
C GLU A 351 10.88 -7.41 -21.63
N GLU A 352 11.14 -8.25 -22.63
CA GLU A 352 10.11 -8.89 -23.46
C GLU A 352 9.25 -9.91 -22.68
N TYR A 353 9.70 -10.31 -21.47
CA TYR A 353 9.04 -11.29 -20.62
C TYR A 353 8.64 -10.68 -19.28
N PRO A 354 7.48 -11.05 -18.70
CA PRO A 354 6.91 -10.32 -17.57
C PRO A 354 7.66 -10.52 -16.24
N VAL A 355 8.50 -11.56 -16.11
CA VAL A 355 9.03 -11.97 -14.80
C VAL A 355 10.11 -11.02 -14.27
N GLU A 356 10.86 -10.34 -15.12
CA GLU A 356 11.86 -9.36 -14.72
C GLU A 356 11.19 -8.14 -14.05
N LYS A 357 10.07 -7.66 -14.65
CA LYS A 357 9.26 -6.57 -14.09
C LYS A 357 8.72 -6.94 -12.72
N LEU A 358 8.18 -8.16 -12.56
CA LEU A 358 7.66 -8.65 -11.29
C LEU A 358 8.76 -8.66 -10.21
N MET A 359 10.01 -9.00 -10.56
CA MET A 359 11.14 -8.98 -9.65
C MET A 359 11.53 -7.55 -9.25
N ARG A 360 11.54 -6.59 -10.19
CA ARG A 360 11.82 -5.17 -9.89
C ARG A 360 10.73 -4.59 -8.97
N ASP A 361 9.48 -4.88 -9.26
CA ASP A 361 8.33 -4.44 -8.48
C ASP A 361 8.31 -5.05 -7.07
N ALA A 362 8.75 -6.30 -6.92
CA ALA A 362 8.76 -7.00 -5.65
C ALA A 362 9.66 -6.34 -4.59
N LYS A 363 10.75 -5.69 -5.00
CA LYS A 363 11.76 -5.20 -4.05
C LYS A 363 11.23 -4.17 -3.05
N ILE A 364 10.30 -3.31 -3.47
CA ILE A 364 9.79 -2.25 -2.62
C ILE A 364 8.98 -2.79 -1.43
N PHE A 365 8.37 -3.97 -1.54
CA PHE A 365 7.63 -4.59 -0.44
C PHE A 365 8.51 -4.87 0.79
N GLN A 366 9.81 -5.04 0.63
CA GLN A 366 10.74 -5.17 1.77
C GLN A 366 11.08 -3.82 2.43
N ILE A 367 10.71 -2.68 1.83
CA ILE A 367 11.16 -1.35 2.20
C ILE A 367 10.02 -0.48 2.75
N TYR A 368 8.96 -0.25 1.96
CA TYR A 368 7.88 0.66 2.34
C TYR A 368 6.96 0.08 3.42
N GLU A 369 6.11 0.92 4.02
CA GLU A 369 5.25 0.60 5.19
C GLU A 369 6.00 0.00 6.40
N GLY A 370 7.27 0.35 6.51
CA GLY A 370 8.23 -0.19 7.47
C GLY A 370 9.00 -1.39 6.90
N THR A 371 10.32 -1.29 6.93
CA THR A 371 11.21 -2.34 6.37
C THR A 371 10.97 -3.70 7.02
N SER A 372 11.37 -4.79 6.33
CA SER A 372 11.33 -6.15 6.89
C SER A 372 12.05 -6.25 8.24
N GLN A 373 13.07 -5.40 8.49
CA GLN A 373 13.78 -5.30 9.75
C GLN A 373 12.93 -4.62 10.84
N ILE A 374 12.25 -3.51 10.50
CA ILE A 374 11.32 -2.83 11.43
C ILE A 374 10.17 -3.76 11.82
N GLN A 375 9.62 -4.55 10.88
CA GLN A 375 8.59 -5.53 11.21
C GLN A 375 9.08 -6.54 12.26
N ARG A 376 10.32 -7.05 12.11
CA ARG A 376 10.92 -7.97 13.08
C ARG A 376 11.11 -7.34 14.44
N MET A 377 11.48 -6.06 14.52
CA MET A 377 11.54 -5.31 15.77
C MET A 377 10.16 -5.18 16.44
N ILE A 378 9.11 -4.91 15.64
CA ILE A 378 7.73 -4.84 16.14
C ILE A 378 7.30 -6.20 16.69
N ILE A 379 7.51 -7.28 15.94
CA ILE A 379 7.19 -8.65 16.36
C ILE A 379 7.87 -8.99 17.69
N ALA A 380 9.18 -8.76 17.78
CA ALA A 380 9.95 -9.04 19.00
C ALA A 380 9.45 -8.23 20.20
N ARG A 381 9.18 -6.93 19.99
CA ARG A 381 8.60 -6.07 21.04
C ARG A 381 7.25 -6.59 21.54
N GLU A 382 6.34 -6.93 20.63
CA GLU A 382 5.01 -7.44 21.01
C GLU A 382 5.07 -8.81 21.70
N MET A 383 6.05 -9.64 21.37
CA MET A 383 6.27 -10.92 22.03
C MET A 383 6.86 -10.77 23.44
N LEU A 384 7.85 -9.89 23.58
CA LEU A 384 8.59 -9.71 24.83
C LEU A 384 7.90 -8.80 25.84
N SER A 385 6.96 -7.93 25.39
CA SER A 385 6.20 -7.02 26.26
C SER A 385 5.03 -7.67 26.98
N ARG A 386 4.66 -8.92 26.66
CA ARG A 386 3.55 -9.66 27.30
C ARG A 386 3.88 -10.16 28.71
N GLY A 387 4.48 -9.32 29.53
CA GLY A 387 4.82 -9.63 30.93
C GLY A 387 4.91 -8.39 31.81
N LYS A 388 4.52 -7.22 31.28
CA LYS A 388 4.51 -5.97 32.07
C LYS A 388 3.12 -5.37 32.12
#